data_ba9c5b0a103b784130a9daaca2540e90
#
_entry.id   ba9c5b0a103b784130a9daaca2540e90
#
_cell.length_a   1.000
_cell.length_b   1.000
_cell.length_c   1.000
_cell.angle_alpha   90.00
_cell.angle_beta   90.00
_cell.angle_gamma   90.00
#
_symmetry.space_group_name_H-M   'P 1'
#
loop_
_entity.id
_entity.type
_entity.pdbx_description
1 polymer ?
#
loop_
_entity_poly.entity_id
_entity_poly.type
_entity_poly.pdbx_seq_one_letter_code
_entity_poly.pdbx_strand_id
1 'polypeptide(L)'
;MNTGGQARCEVSVRKAFLFSANFSLFAWNFRKYFIYLPPITDMKTKTEILQLLRRYKPKAQKKYGMTKIGIFGSVARGEQKEESDIDVCYEGEAPSFLTLDMIQSELEQLLGSKVDIVRVRENMNSLLRQRILRDGIYV
;
A
#
# COMPACT_ATOMS: atom_id res chain seq x y z
N MET A 1 -10.36 -10.07 -60.26
CA MET A 1 -9.40 -8.98 -60.55
C MET A 1 -9.40 -7.99 -59.41
N ASN A 2 -8.22 -7.78 -58.88
CA ASN A 2 -7.76 -6.73 -58.01
C ASN A 2 -8.24 -6.74 -56.56
N THR A 3 -7.48 -7.28 -55.65
CA THR A 3 -6.18 -7.02 -55.04
C THR A 3 -6.01 -5.62 -54.46
N GLY A 4 -5.82 -5.65 -53.16
CA GLY A 4 -4.97 -4.70 -52.48
C GLY A 4 -5.74 -3.68 -51.65
N GLY A 5 -5.42 -3.50 -50.49
CA GLY A 5 -4.26 -3.32 -49.72
C GLY A 5 -4.64 -2.92 -48.32
N GLN A 6 -4.32 -3.77 -47.42
CA GLN A 6 -4.26 -3.42 -46.02
C GLN A 6 -3.09 -2.48 -45.80
N ALA A 7 -3.37 -1.20 -45.62
CA ALA A 7 -2.38 -0.25 -45.14
C ALA A 7 -2.23 -0.48 -43.63
N ARG A 8 -1.16 -1.12 -43.27
CA ARG A 8 -0.60 -1.19 -41.91
C ARG A 8 -0.33 0.23 -41.42
N CYS A 9 -1.06 0.66 -40.44
CA CYS A 9 -0.70 1.84 -39.65
C CYS A 9 0.21 1.37 -38.52
N GLU A 10 1.46 1.05 -38.87
CA GLU A 10 2.55 1.00 -37.91
C GLU A 10 2.97 2.43 -37.62
N VAL A 11 2.36 3.02 -36.58
CA VAL A 11 2.87 4.27 -36.03
C VAL A 11 4.17 3.95 -35.30
N SER A 12 5.25 4.25 -35.97
CA SER A 12 6.63 4.22 -35.47
C SER A 12 6.78 5.19 -34.28
N VAL A 13 6.66 4.68 -33.06
CA VAL A 13 6.98 5.43 -31.82
C VAL A 13 8.49 5.41 -31.54
N ARG A 14 9.33 5.20 -32.56
CA ARG A 14 10.78 5.05 -32.40
C ARG A 14 11.62 6.24 -32.78
N LYS A 15 11.08 7.46 -32.90
CA LYS A 15 11.89 8.62 -33.32
C LYS A 15 11.58 9.92 -32.59
N ALA A 16 11.53 9.90 -31.24
CA ALA A 16 11.50 11.16 -30.51
C ALA A 16 12.28 11.14 -29.18
N PHE A 17 13.40 10.41 -29.12
CA PHE A 17 14.25 10.46 -27.92
C PHE A 17 15.74 10.42 -28.25
N LEU A 18 16.16 11.29 -29.14
CA LEU A 18 17.58 11.59 -29.37
C LEU A 18 17.74 13.09 -29.57
N PHE A 19 17.69 13.85 -28.48
CA PHE A 19 18.33 15.15 -28.46
C PHE A 19 18.69 15.56 -27.03
N SER A 20 19.97 15.86 -26.88
CA SER A 20 20.61 16.63 -25.81
C SER A 20 21.25 15.87 -24.66
N ALA A 21 22.55 15.77 -24.77
CA ALA A 21 23.52 15.18 -23.85
C ALA A 21 23.82 16.02 -22.59
N ASN A 22 22.87 16.76 -22.05
CA ASN A 22 23.06 17.55 -20.82
C ASN A 22 22.03 17.31 -19.73
N PHE A 23 21.39 16.13 -19.71
CA PHE A 23 20.36 15.77 -18.73
C PHE A 23 20.84 14.75 -17.71
N SER A 24 22.15 14.61 -17.53
CA SER A 24 22.75 13.52 -16.75
C SER A 24 22.69 13.69 -15.23
N LEU A 25 22.43 14.88 -14.70
CA LEU A 25 22.40 15.12 -13.25
C LEU A 25 21.00 15.25 -12.67
N PHE A 26 19.98 15.53 -13.49
CA PHE A 26 18.60 15.62 -13.05
C PHE A 26 17.87 14.27 -13.12
N ALA A 27 18.35 13.36 -13.96
CA ALA A 27 17.73 12.03 -14.16
C ALA A 27 18.00 11.05 -13.00
N TRP A 28 19.03 11.29 -12.18
CA TRP A 28 19.37 10.41 -11.05
C TRP A 28 18.35 10.51 -9.88
N ASN A 29 17.79 11.68 -9.68
CA ASN A 29 16.79 11.89 -8.64
C ASN A 29 15.36 11.49 -9.07
N PHE A 30 15.05 11.57 -10.38
CA PHE A 30 13.73 11.20 -10.90
C PHE A 30 13.52 9.69 -10.96
N ARG A 31 14.60 8.89 -11.05
CA ARG A 31 14.52 7.42 -11.07
C ARG A 31 14.03 6.83 -9.75
N LYS A 32 14.15 7.57 -8.65
CA LYS A 32 13.66 7.16 -7.33
C LYS A 32 12.16 7.40 -7.16
N TYR A 33 11.58 8.32 -7.94
CA TYR A 33 10.16 8.66 -7.91
C TYR A 33 9.34 8.02 -9.05
N PHE A 34 9.98 7.56 -10.12
CA PHE A 34 9.27 7.07 -11.32
C PHE A 34 9.05 5.55 -11.34
N ILE A 35 9.54 4.80 -10.34
CA ILE A 35 9.37 3.33 -10.28
C ILE A 35 8.13 2.94 -9.47
N TYR A 36 7.39 3.89 -8.93
CA TYR A 36 6.16 3.61 -8.19
C TYR A 36 4.94 4.29 -8.81
N LEU A 37 4.66 3.96 -10.08
CA LEU A 37 3.25 3.94 -10.49
C LEU A 37 2.68 2.63 -9.92
N PRO A 38 1.75 2.70 -8.94
CA PRO A 38 1.03 1.50 -8.57
C PRO A 38 0.29 1.01 -9.81
N PRO A 39 0.28 -0.29 -10.08
CA PRO A 39 -0.58 -0.82 -11.11
C PRO A 39 -2.01 -0.38 -10.79
N ILE A 40 -2.66 0.19 -11.78
CA ILE A 40 -4.05 0.64 -11.76
C ILE A 40 -4.89 -0.51 -11.22
N THR A 41 -5.48 -0.30 -10.02
CA THR A 41 -6.60 -1.07 -9.47
C THR A 41 -6.48 -2.60 -9.50
N ASP A 42 -5.55 -3.15 -8.75
CA ASP A 42 -5.75 -4.51 -8.27
C ASP A 42 -5.92 -4.44 -6.74
N MET A 43 -7.17 -4.59 -6.29
CA MET A 43 -7.45 -4.69 -4.85
C MET A 43 -6.67 -5.87 -4.30
N LYS A 44 -5.71 -5.57 -3.43
CA LYS A 44 -4.96 -6.63 -2.75
C LYS A 44 -5.92 -7.53 -1.99
N THR A 45 -5.79 -8.82 -2.20
CA THR A 45 -6.54 -9.81 -1.45
C THR A 45 -6.15 -9.76 0.04
N LYS A 46 -7.04 -10.21 0.90
CA LYS A 46 -6.75 -10.37 2.33
C LYS A 46 -5.43 -11.10 2.58
N THR A 47 -5.16 -12.16 1.82
CA THR A 47 -3.93 -12.95 1.95
C THR A 47 -2.68 -12.14 1.62
N GLU A 48 -2.72 -11.35 0.56
CA GLU A 48 -1.60 -10.47 0.17
C GLU A 48 -1.35 -9.38 1.20
N ILE A 49 -2.41 -8.76 1.73
CA ILE A 49 -2.32 -7.77 2.80
C ILE A 49 -1.64 -8.37 4.04
N LEU A 50 -2.07 -9.55 4.48
CA LEU A 50 -1.45 -10.25 5.62
C LEU A 50 0.00 -10.63 5.37
N GLN A 51 0.37 -11.03 4.15
CA GLN A 51 1.76 -11.31 3.80
C GLN A 51 2.63 -10.05 3.85
N LEU A 52 2.13 -8.92 3.35
CA LEU A 52 2.83 -7.63 3.42
C LEU A 52 3.01 -7.18 4.87
N LEU A 53 1.97 -7.26 5.69
CA LEU A 53 2.06 -6.94 7.12
C LEU A 53 3.03 -7.84 7.87
N ARG A 54 3.08 -9.14 7.53
CA ARG A 54 4.05 -10.08 8.11
C ARG A 54 5.49 -9.69 7.80
N ARG A 55 5.76 -9.20 6.59
CA ARG A 55 7.08 -8.67 6.21
C ARG A 55 7.40 -7.34 6.89
N TYR A 56 6.40 -6.51 7.13
CA TYR A 56 6.54 -5.21 7.79
C TYR A 56 6.76 -5.33 9.30
N LYS A 57 6.18 -6.33 9.95
CA LYS A 57 6.19 -6.54 11.40
C LYS A 57 7.58 -6.42 12.05
N PRO A 58 8.65 -7.07 11.55
CA PRO A 58 9.98 -6.96 12.17
C PRO A 58 10.52 -5.51 12.18
N LYS A 59 10.26 -4.76 11.11
CA LYS A 59 10.59 -3.33 11.04
C LYS A 59 9.78 -2.52 12.04
N ALA A 60 8.48 -2.75 12.10
CA ALA A 60 7.56 -2.07 13.00
C ALA A 60 7.89 -2.35 14.47
N GLN A 61 8.26 -3.58 14.79
CA GLN A 61 8.69 -3.96 16.13
C GLN A 61 9.97 -3.24 16.54
N LYS A 62 10.97 -3.23 15.68
CA LYS A 62 12.28 -2.61 15.98
C LYS A 62 12.18 -1.09 16.03
N LYS A 63 11.41 -0.47 15.14
CA LYS A 63 11.37 1.00 14.98
C LYS A 63 10.32 1.68 15.85
N TYR A 64 9.19 1.01 16.10
CA TYR A 64 8.01 1.59 16.71
C TYR A 64 7.52 0.85 17.96
N GLY A 65 8.21 -0.19 18.38
CA GLY A 65 7.82 -0.97 19.57
C GLY A 65 6.50 -1.74 19.39
N MET A 66 6.09 -2.05 18.16
CA MET A 66 4.88 -2.82 17.92
C MET A 66 5.11 -4.29 18.24
N THR A 67 4.29 -4.85 19.13
CA THR A 67 4.37 -6.27 19.51
C THR A 67 3.50 -7.16 18.62
N LYS A 68 2.32 -6.67 18.26
CA LYS A 68 1.40 -7.34 17.35
C LYS A 68 0.90 -6.36 16.30
N ILE A 69 0.64 -6.84 15.10
CA ILE A 69 0.00 -6.10 14.03
C ILE A 69 -0.97 -7.03 13.30
N GLY A 70 -2.09 -6.50 12.87
CA GLY A 70 -3.11 -7.27 12.16
C GLY A 70 -4.10 -6.38 11.45
N ILE A 71 -5.08 -7.00 10.82
CA ILE A 71 -6.21 -6.33 10.17
C ILE A 71 -7.51 -6.69 10.87
N PHE A 72 -8.51 -5.81 10.77
CA PHE A 72 -9.87 -6.08 11.23
C PHE A 72 -10.89 -5.48 10.25
N GLY A 73 -12.17 -5.49 10.58
CA GLY A 73 -13.19 -4.86 9.77
C GLY A 73 -13.51 -5.59 8.46
N SER A 74 -13.84 -4.84 7.41
CA SER A 74 -14.33 -5.38 6.13
C SER A 74 -13.33 -6.29 5.44
N VAL A 75 -12.06 -5.90 5.42
CA VAL A 75 -10.97 -6.69 4.82
C VAL A 75 -10.80 -8.04 5.53
N ALA A 76 -10.83 -8.05 6.86
CA ALA A 76 -10.70 -9.28 7.64
C ALA A 76 -11.87 -10.25 7.39
N ARG A 77 -13.09 -9.72 7.20
CA ARG A 77 -14.28 -10.51 6.88
C ARG A 77 -14.37 -10.94 5.41
N GLY A 78 -13.52 -10.40 4.53
CA GLY A 78 -13.61 -10.65 3.08
C GLY A 78 -14.73 -9.87 2.38
N GLU A 79 -15.21 -8.79 2.99
CA GLU A 79 -16.29 -7.91 2.49
C GLU A 79 -15.74 -6.61 1.90
N GLN A 80 -14.48 -6.59 1.49
CA GLN A 80 -13.78 -5.43 0.97
C GLN A 80 -14.43 -4.92 -0.33
N LYS A 81 -14.60 -3.60 -0.43
CA LYS A 81 -15.02 -2.89 -1.64
C LYS A 81 -13.84 -2.09 -2.18
N GLU A 82 -13.91 -1.68 -3.45
CA GLU A 82 -12.83 -0.94 -4.13
C GLU A 82 -12.40 0.34 -3.40
N GLU A 83 -13.31 1.02 -2.72
CA GLU A 83 -13.05 2.26 -1.97
C GLU A 83 -12.90 2.04 -0.46
N SER A 84 -12.84 0.78 0.01
CA SER A 84 -12.73 0.50 1.44
C SER A 84 -11.33 0.77 1.95
N ASP A 85 -11.24 1.53 3.04
CA ASP A 85 -10.00 1.68 3.79
C ASP A 85 -9.60 0.35 4.44
N ILE A 86 -8.31 0.11 4.60
CA ILE A 86 -7.79 -1.07 5.28
C ILE A 86 -7.66 -0.75 6.76
N ASP A 87 -8.49 -1.38 7.57
CA ASP A 87 -8.44 -1.23 9.03
C ASP A 87 -7.29 -2.07 9.61
N VAL A 88 -6.25 -1.42 10.08
CA VAL A 88 -5.08 -2.04 10.71
C VAL A 88 -5.12 -1.84 12.22
N CYS A 89 -4.96 -2.90 12.99
CA CYS A 89 -4.81 -2.82 14.44
C CYS A 89 -3.41 -3.26 14.88
N TYR A 90 -2.90 -2.66 15.94
CA TYR A 90 -1.62 -3.05 16.52
C TYR A 90 -1.64 -2.96 18.05
N GLU A 91 -0.80 -3.76 18.70
CA GLU A 91 -0.45 -3.65 20.12
C GLU A 91 1.01 -3.19 20.23
N GLY A 92 1.32 -2.41 21.23
CA GLY A 92 2.66 -1.91 21.46
C GLY A 92 2.68 -0.56 22.17
N GLU A 93 3.84 0.09 22.13
CA GLU A 93 4.05 1.39 22.76
C GLU A 93 3.16 2.47 22.13
N ALA A 94 2.88 3.53 22.89
CA ALA A 94 2.15 4.68 22.40
C ALA A 94 3.09 5.57 21.56
N PRO A 95 2.91 5.65 20.26
CA PRO A 95 3.73 6.53 19.43
C PRO A 95 3.35 7.99 19.65
N SER A 96 4.28 8.89 19.34
CA SER A 96 3.94 10.31 19.19
C SER A 96 2.99 10.50 17.99
N PHE A 97 2.31 11.64 17.93
CA PHE A 97 1.43 11.96 16.80
C PHE A 97 2.16 11.90 15.45
N LEU A 98 3.37 12.47 15.37
CA LEU A 98 4.20 12.44 14.17
C LEU A 98 4.63 11.00 13.80
N THR A 99 4.93 10.18 14.81
CA THR A 99 5.27 8.77 14.58
C THR A 99 4.07 7.99 14.05
N LEU A 100 2.87 8.27 14.53
CA LEU A 100 1.64 7.63 14.04
C LEU A 100 1.40 7.96 12.57
N ASP A 101 1.54 9.22 12.18
CA ASP A 101 1.42 9.68 10.79
C ASP A 101 2.46 9.00 9.87
N MET A 102 3.71 8.87 10.35
CA MET A 102 4.74 8.12 9.61
C MET A 102 4.39 6.65 9.42
N ILE A 103 3.85 5.99 10.46
CA ILE A 103 3.44 4.59 10.40
C ILE A 103 2.30 4.44 9.39
N GLN A 104 1.31 5.33 9.45
CA GLN A 104 0.18 5.34 8.52
C GLN A 104 0.66 5.49 7.08
N SER A 105 1.50 6.48 6.81
CA SER A 105 2.08 6.70 5.47
C SER A 105 2.91 5.51 4.97
N GLU A 106 3.71 4.88 5.84
CA GLU A 106 4.46 3.66 5.47
C GLU A 106 3.53 2.50 5.12
N LEU A 107 2.44 2.32 5.87
CA LEU A 107 1.44 1.27 5.59
C LEU A 107 0.64 1.55 4.33
N GLU A 108 0.24 2.79 4.08
CA GLU A 108 -0.45 3.18 2.85
C GLU A 108 0.41 2.95 1.61
N GLN A 109 1.71 3.29 1.67
CA GLN A 109 2.66 2.98 0.61
C GLN A 109 2.83 1.47 0.39
N LEU A 110 2.90 0.70 1.47
CA LEU A 110 3.06 -0.76 1.42
C LEU A 110 1.83 -1.44 0.86
N LEU A 111 0.65 -1.03 1.30
CA LEU A 111 -0.62 -1.66 0.97
C LEU A 111 -1.25 -1.09 -0.30
N GLY A 112 -0.82 0.11 -0.75
CA GLY A 112 -1.34 0.78 -1.94
C GLY A 112 -2.80 1.23 -1.82
N SER A 113 -3.28 1.38 -0.60
CA SER A 113 -4.65 1.78 -0.26
C SER A 113 -4.63 2.63 1.00
N LYS A 114 -5.68 3.39 1.24
CA LYS A 114 -5.83 4.12 2.49
C LYS A 114 -5.87 3.17 3.68
N VAL A 115 -5.24 3.57 4.76
CA VAL A 115 -5.12 2.79 5.98
C VAL A 115 -5.68 3.56 7.16
N ASP A 116 -6.60 2.95 7.89
CA ASP A 116 -7.00 3.41 9.22
C ASP A 116 -6.28 2.58 10.28
N ILE A 117 -5.47 3.24 11.12
CA ILE A 117 -4.63 2.56 12.10
C ILE A 117 -5.15 2.75 13.51
N VAL A 118 -5.37 1.66 14.22
CA VAL A 118 -5.89 1.65 15.58
C VAL A 118 -4.93 0.93 16.52
N ARG A 119 -4.50 1.64 17.57
CA ARG A 119 -3.78 1.01 18.68
C ARG A 119 -4.76 0.32 19.63
N VAL A 120 -4.56 -0.97 19.84
CA VAL A 120 -5.34 -1.74 20.81
C VAL A 120 -4.83 -1.45 22.22
N ARG A 121 -5.73 -1.05 23.11
CA ARG A 121 -5.45 -0.71 24.50
C ARG A 121 -6.65 -1.05 25.38
N GLU A 122 -6.44 -1.23 26.67
CA GLU A 122 -7.53 -1.58 27.59
C GLU A 122 -8.63 -0.50 27.68
N ASN A 123 -8.22 0.76 27.69
CA ASN A 123 -9.12 1.93 27.82
C ASN A 123 -9.59 2.47 26.45
N MET A 124 -9.81 1.63 25.46
CA MET A 124 -10.38 2.03 24.19
C MET A 124 -11.90 1.87 24.18
N ASN A 125 -12.57 2.44 23.19
CA ASN A 125 -14.01 2.28 23.00
C ASN A 125 -14.38 0.78 22.99
N SER A 126 -15.35 0.39 23.83
CA SER A 126 -15.75 -1.01 24.03
C SER A 126 -16.26 -1.67 22.74
N LEU A 127 -17.02 -0.94 21.91
CA LEU A 127 -17.56 -1.46 20.65
C LEU A 127 -16.45 -1.71 19.64
N LEU A 128 -15.48 -0.79 19.54
CA LEU A 128 -14.32 -0.95 18.65
C LEU A 128 -13.45 -2.12 19.12
N ARG A 129 -13.21 -2.25 20.42
CA ARG A 129 -12.49 -3.38 21.00
C ARG A 129 -13.16 -4.71 20.68
N GLN A 130 -14.49 -4.81 20.84
CA GLN A 130 -15.25 -6.01 20.50
C GLN A 130 -15.13 -6.36 19.00
N ARG A 131 -15.19 -5.38 18.12
CA ARG A 131 -14.98 -5.61 16.66
C ARG A 131 -13.59 -6.17 16.39
N ILE A 132 -12.55 -5.59 16.98
CA ILE A 132 -11.16 -6.05 16.80
C ILE A 132 -10.98 -7.47 17.36
N LEU A 133 -11.57 -7.78 18.54
CA LEU A 133 -11.50 -9.11 19.12
C LEU A 133 -12.25 -10.16 18.32
N ARG A 134 -13.36 -9.78 17.67
CA ARG A 134 -14.18 -10.70 16.87
C ARG A 134 -13.56 -10.95 15.50
N ASP A 135 -13.14 -9.90 14.81
CA ASP A 135 -12.77 -9.93 13.38
C ASP A 135 -11.25 -9.83 13.16
N GLY A 136 -10.47 -9.55 14.21
CA GLY A 136 -9.04 -9.27 14.09
C GLY A 136 -8.21 -10.50 13.68
N ILE A 137 -7.40 -10.34 12.65
CA ILE A 137 -6.45 -11.35 12.16
C ILE A 137 -5.05 -10.77 12.31
N TYR A 138 -4.27 -11.33 13.22
CA TYR A 138 -2.91 -10.90 13.53
C TYR A 138 -1.86 -11.72 12.76
N VAL A 139 -0.72 -11.08 12.47
CA VAL A 139 0.45 -11.71 11.83
C VAL A 139 1.65 -11.76 12.77
#